data_72d2276aa03a97c75d1be5b1db56951e
#
_entry.id   72d2276aa03a97c75d1be5b1db56951e
#
_cell.length_a   1.000
_cell.length_b   1.000
_cell.length_c   1.000
_cell.angle_alpha   90.00
_cell.angle_beta   90.00
_cell.angle_gamma   90.00
#
_symmetry.space_group_name_H-M   'P 1'
#
loop_
_entity.id
_entity.type
_entity.pdbx_description
1 polymer ?
#
loop_
_entity_poly.entity_id
_entity_poly.type
_entity_poly.pdbx_seq_one_letter_code
_entity_poly.pdbx_strand_id
1 'polypeptide(L)'
;LKDVSCAASGKRGFALTVYLALSRTPHGLLDLAGPFCAALLCRGGLPPLPVVALGIVVVFAGYTAVYALNDIVDYRSDKRQLEASGADERVNYLDAAFIRHPLARGCLSLPGAIAWFLGWAVVAFIGAYALNPVCAVLLVLGCVLETAYCLLLTVTHLRALINGLVKALGPLAAAYAVVPDPSPWFLAGLVAWVFAWEIGGQNIPADWHDASRDAITGARTMPVVLGYARASRLAVVLLAVSLILSVPLLALSPLGVSAPLVLAAGLGGAWLVLPPALTLAATLEDAQAAALFNRASAYPALVLAVLVVALLTG
;
A
#
# COMPACT_ATOMS: atom_id res chain seq x y z
N LEU A 1 15.22 -4.80 -19.86
CA LEU A 1 14.07 -5.69 -20.09
C LEU A 1 13.39 -5.22 -21.36
N LYS A 2 13.24 -6.12 -22.35
CA LYS A 2 12.72 -5.85 -23.70
C LYS A 2 11.31 -5.30 -23.64
N ASP A 3 10.96 -4.42 -24.58
CA ASP A 3 9.58 -3.99 -24.85
C ASP A 3 8.66 -5.20 -24.93
N VAL A 4 7.91 -5.44 -23.86
CA VAL A 4 6.90 -6.50 -23.83
C VAL A 4 5.63 -5.88 -24.43
N SER A 5 5.55 -5.91 -25.76
CA SER A 5 4.26 -5.67 -26.41
C SER A 5 3.34 -6.83 -26.03
N CYS A 6 2.14 -6.55 -25.55
CA CYS A 6 1.14 -7.56 -25.17
C CYS A 6 0.80 -8.51 -26.33
N ALA A 7 1.11 -8.13 -27.57
CA ALA A 7 0.87 -8.91 -28.78
C ALA A 7 1.83 -10.09 -29.00
N ALA A 8 2.92 -10.23 -28.23
CA ALA A 8 4.03 -11.12 -28.61
C ALA A 8 4.14 -12.42 -27.81
N SER A 9 3.23 -12.74 -26.88
CA SER A 9 3.46 -13.88 -25.99
C SER A 9 2.26 -14.80 -25.79
N GLY A 10 2.10 -15.79 -26.68
CA GLY A 10 1.21 -16.94 -26.49
C GLY A 10 1.69 -17.98 -25.47
N LYS A 11 2.54 -17.61 -24.49
CA LYS A 11 3.09 -18.52 -23.48
C LYS A 11 2.32 -18.41 -22.17
N ARG A 12 1.94 -19.55 -21.55
CA ARG A 12 1.24 -19.63 -20.25
C ARG A 12 1.91 -18.82 -19.14
N GLY A 13 3.24 -18.73 -19.11
CA GLY A 13 3.97 -17.91 -18.13
C GLY A 13 3.73 -16.40 -18.26
N PHE A 14 3.45 -15.90 -19.46
CA PHE A 14 3.09 -14.51 -19.68
C PHE A 14 1.71 -14.17 -19.11
N ALA A 15 0.73 -15.07 -19.26
CA ALA A 15 -0.61 -14.86 -18.73
C ALA A 15 -0.61 -14.68 -17.20
N LEU A 16 0.14 -15.53 -16.46
CA LEU A 16 0.27 -15.38 -15.01
C LEU A 16 0.94 -14.05 -14.62
N THR A 17 2.02 -13.65 -15.30
CA THR A 17 2.72 -12.39 -15.04
C THR A 17 1.79 -11.18 -15.22
N VAL A 18 0.86 -11.21 -16.17
CA VAL A 18 -0.13 -10.14 -16.39
C VAL A 18 -1.10 -10.02 -15.22
N TYR A 19 -1.56 -11.15 -14.66
CA TYR A 19 -2.43 -11.14 -13.47
C TYR A 19 -1.68 -10.69 -12.21
N LEU A 20 -0.42 -11.10 -12.06
CA LEU A 20 0.44 -10.61 -10.97
C LEU A 20 0.73 -9.11 -11.10
N ALA A 21 0.84 -8.60 -12.34
CA ALA A 21 0.95 -7.18 -12.62
C ALA A 21 -0.33 -6.41 -12.26
N LEU A 22 -1.52 -6.95 -12.62
CA LEU A 22 -2.82 -6.38 -12.27
C LEU A 22 -2.97 -6.19 -10.74
N SER A 23 -2.43 -7.14 -9.98
CA SER A 23 -2.49 -7.13 -8.51
C SER A 23 -1.30 -6.46 -7.85
N ARG A 24 -0.39 -5.81 -8.60
CA ARG A 24 0.84 -5.19 -8.08
C ARG A 24 1.56 -6.09 -7.08
N THR A 25 1.64 -7.40 -7.38
CA THR A 25 2.08 -8.43 -6.42
C THR A 25 3.40 -8.14 -5.71
N PRO A 26 4.47 -7.59 -6.34
CA PRO A 26 5.70 -7.25 -5.62
C PRO A 26 5.48 -6.24 -4.49
N HIS A 27 4.63 -5.24 -4.72
CA HIS A 27 4.25 -4.26 -3.71
C HIS A 27 3.34 -4.90 -2.65
N GLY A 28 2.32 -5.64 -3.07
CA GLY A 28 1.40 -6.34 -2.17
C GLY A 28 2.09 -7.29 -1.19
N LEU A 29 3.23 -7.89 -1.58
CA LEU A 29 4.03 -8.72 -0.67
C LEU A 29 4.70 -7.90 0.45
N LEU A 30 5.15 -6.67 0.16
CA LEU A 30 5.68 -5.77 1.20
C LEU A 30 4.56 -5.27 2.11
N ASP A 31 3.38 -5.04 1.55
CA ASP A 31 2.21 -4.61 2.30
C ASP A 31 1.75 -5.61 3.37
N LEU A 32 2.09 -6.89 3.23
CA LEU A 32 1.84 -7.90 4.27
C LEU A 32 2.46 -7.50 5.62
N ALA A 33 3.55 -6.74 5.60
CA ALA A 33 4.25 -6.35 6.82
C ALA A 33 3.38 -5.52 7.78
N GLY A 34 2.55 -4.60 7.26
CA GLY A 34 1.68 -3.75 8.09
C GLY A 34 0.70 -4.57 8.96
N PRO A 35 -0.14 -5.44 8.38
CA PRO A 35 -1.00 -6.36 9.14
C PRO A 35 -0.25 -7.24 10.13
N PHE A 36 0.93 -7.77 9.76
CA PHE A 36 1.72 -8.57 10.71
C PHE A 36 2.25 -7.75 11.88
N CYS A 37 2.74 -6.52 11.64
CA CYS A 37 3.09 -5.60 12.72
C CYS A 37 1.91 -5.37 13.66
N ALA A 38 0.73 -5.07 13.12
CA ALA A 38 -0.47 -4.83 13.91
C ALA A 38 -0.86 -6.04 14.78
N ALA A 39 -0.83 -7.25 14.20
CA ALA A 39 -1.13 -8.47 14.93
C ALA A 39 -0.16 -8.71 16.10
N LEU A 40 1.15 -8.59 15.87
CA LEU A 40 2.17 -8.78 16.89
C LEU A 40 2.09 -7.71 18.00
N LEU A 41 1.95 -6.46 17.63
CA LEU A 41 1.85 -5.33 18.55
C LEU A 41 0.58 -5.38 19.39
N CYS A 42 -0.55 -5.79 18.79
CA CYS A 42 -1.83 -5.86 19.48
C CYS A 42 -1.90 -7.04 20.47
N ARG A 43 -1.41 -8.20 20.02
CA ARG A 43 -1.46 -9.44 20.81
C ARG A 43 -0.35 -9.51 21.88
N GLY A 44 0.80 -8.90 21.64
CA GLY A 44 1.97 -9.05 22.50
C GLY A 44 2.70 -10.39 22.36
N GLY A 45 2.62 -11.03 21.20
CA GLY A 45 3.26 -12.30 20.93
C GLY A 45 2.80 -12.92 19.62
N LEU A 46 3.36 -14.10 19.29
CA LEU A 46 3.01 -14.81 18.07
C LEU A 46 1.57 -15.37 18.17
N PRO A 47 0.69 -15.08 17.17
CA PRO A 47 -0.62 -15.70 17.11
C PRO A 47 -0.54 -17.23 16.93
N PRO A 48 -1.60 -17.99 17.26
CA PRO A 48 -1.65 -19.43 16.97
C PRO A 48 -1.37 -19.71 15.49
N LEU A 49 -0.63 -20.77 15.21
CA LEU A 49 -0.22 -21.11 13.85
C LEU A 49 -1.38 -21.17 12.82
N PRO A 50 -2.57 -21.71 13.14
CA PRO A 50 -3.70 -21.66 12.21
C PRO A 50 -4.15 -20.23 11.88
N VAL A 51 -4.12 -19.31 12.85
CA VAL A 51 -4.46 -17.87 12.64
C VAL A 51 -3.41 -17.21 11.76
N VAL A 52 -2.12 -17.50 11.98
CA VAL A 52 -1.03 -16.98 11.13
C VAL A 52 -1.18 -17.50 9.70
N ALA A 53 -1.37 -18.81 9.51
CA ALA A 53 -1.51 -19.42 8.20
C ALA A 53 -2.72 -18.88 7.42
N LEU A 54 -3.88 -18.81 8.08
CA LEU A 54 -5.08 -18.23 7.47
C LEU A 54 -4.91 -16.72 7.22
N GLY A 55 -4.29 -16.00 8.16
CA GLY A 55 -3.99 -14.57 8.03
C GLY A 55 -3.13 -14.25 6.82
N ILE A 56 -2.09 -15.03 6.54
CA ILE A 56 -1.26 -14.89 5.33
C ILE A 56 -2.12 -14.98 4.06
N VAL A 57 -2.96 -16.02 3.99
CA VAL A 57 -3.84 -16.23 2.84
C VAL A 57 -4.82 -15.06 2.68
N VAL A 58 -5.45 -14.63 3.78
CA VAL A 58 -6.46 -13.56 3.78
C VAL A 58 -5.85 -12.22 3.37
N VAL A 59 -4.71 -11.86 3.95
CA VAL A 59 -4.05 -10.56 3.65
C VAL A 59 -3.55 -10.55 2.21
N PHE A 60 -2.90 -11.64 1.75
CA PHE A 60 -2.48 -11.76 0.36
C PHE A 60 -3.66 -11.67 -0.61
N ALA A 61 -4.75 -12.41 -0.34
CA ALA A 61 -5.95 -12.41 -1.17
C ALA A 61 -6.63 -11.02 -1.16
N GLY A 62 -6.69 -10.36 0.00
CA GLY A 62 -7.26 -9.03 0.17
C GLY A 62 -6.52 -7.97 -0.65
N TYR A 63 -5.20 -7.88 -0.52
CA TYR A 63 -4.40 -6.94 -1.33
C TYR A 63 -4.45 -7.27 -2.82
N THR A 64 -4.40 -8.55 -3.20
CA THR A 64 -4.55 -8.99 -4.58
C THR A 64 -5.88 -8.51 -5.17
N ALA A 65 -6.97 -8.63 -4.42
CA ALA A 65 -8.30 -8.19 -4.83
C ALA A 65 -8.37 -6.64 -4.91
N VAL A 66 -7.93 -5.92 -3.88
CA VAL A 66 -8.04 -4.46 -3.83
C VAL A 66 -7.22 -3.79 -4.93
N TYR A 67 -6.00 -4.25 -5.21
CA TYR A 67 -5.21 -3.73 -6.33
C TYR A 67 -5.82 -4.05 -7.70
N ALA A 68 -6.40 -5.24 -7.87
CA ALA A 68 -7.13 -5.56 -9.10
C ALA A 68 -8.39 -4.70 -9.26
N LEU A 69 -9.10 -4.41 -8.16
CA LEU A 69 -10.27 -3.51 -8.14
C LEU A 69 -9.88 -2.09 -8.58
N ASN A 70 -8.75 -1.57 -8.08
CA ASN A 70 -8.21 -0.27 -8.49
C ASN A 70 -8.06 -0.18 -10.01
N ASP A 71 -7.32 -1.11 -10.63
CA ASP A 71 -7.11 -1.13 -12.08
C ASP A 71 -8.42 -1.32 -12.88
N ILE A 72 -9.41 -2.05 -12.32
CA ILE A 72 -10.73 -2.25 -12.96
C ILE A 72 -11.53 -0.93 -12.95
N VAL A 73 -11.58 -0.23 -11.82
CA VAL A 73 -12.33 1.02 -11.69
C VAL A 73 -11.68 2.13 -12.50
N ASP A 74 -10.34 2.22 -12.45
CA ASP A 74 -9.55 3.23 -13.17
C ASP A 74 -9.33 2.91 -14.66
N TYR A 75 -9.77 1.76 -15.17
CA TYR A 75 -9.54 1.30 -16.55
C TYR A 75 -9.74 2.38 -17.62
N ARG A 76 -10.85 3.14 -17.54
CA ARG A 76 -11.17 4.19 -18.51
C ARG A 76 -10.26 5.42 -18.36
N SER A 77 -9.86 5.73 -17.16
CA SER A 77 -8.96 6.82 -16.83
C SER A 77 -7.55 6.52 -17.32
N ASP A 78 -7.04 5.35 -16.96
CA ASP A 78 -5.71 4.88 -17.35
C ASP A 78 -5.58 4.77 -18.86
N LYS A 79 -6.61 4.27 -19.55
CA LYS A 79 -6.63 4.19 -21.01
C LYS A 79 -6.52 5.59 -21.65
N ARG A 80 -7.26 6.57 -21.16
CA ARG A 80 -7.17 7.97 -21.63
C ARG A 80 -5.79 8.57 -21.39
N GLN A 81 -5.17 8.27 -20.23
CA GLN A 81 -3.83 8.74 -19.92
C GLN A 81 -2.78 8.14 -20.87
N LEU A 82 -2.87 6.84 -21.15
CA LEU A 82 -1.99 6.16 -22.12
C LEU A 82 -2.14 6.71 -23.53
N GLU A 83 -3.36 7.01 -23.98
CA GLU A 83 -3.63 7.59 -25.29
C GLU A 83 -3.09 9.04 -25.41
N ALA A 84 -3.12 9.81 -24.31
CA ALA A 84 -2.67 11.20 -24.28
C ALA A 84 -1.14 11.36 -24.23
N SER A 85 -0.42 10.40 -23.63
CA SER A 85 1.03 10.56 -23.35
C SER A 85 1.97 9.74 -24.25
N GLY A 86 1.44 8.87 -25.11
CA GLY A 86 2.29 7.95 -25.89
C GLY A 86 2.93 6.87 -25.02
N ALA A 87 4.07 6.32 -25.48
CA ALA A 87 4.76 5.24 -24.77
C ALA A 87 5.26 5.68 -23.40
N ASP A 88 5.01 4.84 -22.41
CA ASP A 88 5.39 5.04 -21.01
C ASP A 88 6.90 5.17 -20.84
N GLU A 89 7.36 6.22 -20.19
CA GLU A 89 8.75 6.31 -19.75
C GLU A 89 9.00 5.26 -18.67
N ARG A 90 10.15 4.59 -18.74
CA ARG A 90 10.55 3.56 -17.78
C ARG A 90 10.81 4.20 -16.43
N VAL A 91 9.90 4.04 -15.51
CA VAL A 91 10.09 4.46 -14.12
C VAL A 91 10.65 3.30 -13.32
N ASN A 92 11.75 3.54 -12.63
CA ASN A 92 12.36 2.55 -11.75
C ASN A 92 11.70 2.61 -10.36
N TYR A 93 10.43 2.17 -10.29
CA TYR A 93 9.74 2.08 -9.01
C TYR A 93 8.94 0.77 -8.90
N LEU A 94 8.62 0.38 -7.67
CA LEU A 94 8.16 -0.97 -7.32
C LEU A 94 6.90 -1.40 -8.07
N ASP A 95 5.92 -0.52 -8.25
CA ASP A 95 4.68 -0.81 -8.97
C ASP A 95 4.88 -1.01 -10.49
N ALA A 96 6.03 -0.60 -11.00
CA ALA A 96 6.46 -0.83 -12.39
C ALA A 96 7.35 -2.06 -12.55
N ALA A 97 7.51 -2.89 -11.51
CA ALA A 97 8.32 -4.11 -11.57
C ALA A 97 7.82 -5.11 -12.65
N PHE A 98 6.51 -5.07 -12.93
CA PHE A 98 5.89 -5.77 -14.04
C PHE A 98 5.34 -4.77 -15.08
N ILE A 99 4.29 -5.18 -15.82
CA ILE A 99 3.57 -4.32 -16.78
C ILE A 99 2.66 -3.38 -15.98
N ARG A 100 2.88 -2.07 -16.10
CA ARG A 100 2.00 -1.08 -15.48
C ARG A 100 0.69 -0.98 -16.25
N HIS A 101 -0.45 -0.92 -15.57
CA HIS A 101 -1.81 -0.85 -16.14
C HIS A 101 -2.09 -1.91 -17.22
N PRO A 102 -1.95 -3.22 -16.91
CA PRO A 102 -2.06 -4.28 -17.92
C PRO A 102 -3.44 -4.33 -18.57
N LEU A 103 -4.49 -3.93 -17.84
CA LEU A 103 -5.86 -3.86 -18.35
C LEU A 103 -6.01 -2.71 -19.36
N ALA A 104 -5.53 -1.51 -19.06
CA ALA A 104 -5.60 -0.35 -19.93
C ALA A 104 -4.76 -0.54 -21.21
N ARG A 105 -3.66 -1.30 -21.14
CA ARG A 105 -2.81 -1.67 -22.26
C ARG A 105 -3.39 -2.79 -23.14
N GLY A 106 -4.54 -3.37 -22.77
CA GLY A 106 -5.16 -4.47 -23.50
C GLY A 106 -4.45 -5.82 -23.36
N CYS A 107 -3.55 -5.99 -22.37
CA CYS A 107 -2.90 -7.26 -22.08
C CYS A 107 -3.84 -8.28 -21.42
N LEU A 108 -4.95 -7.80 -20.88
CA LEU A 108 -5.97 -8.58 -20.18
C LEU A 108 -7.36 -8.08 -20.58
N SER A 109 -8.33 -9.00 -20.68
CA SER A 109 -9.72 -8.63 -20.89
C SER A 109 -10.39 -8.15 -19.59
N LEU A 110 -11.32 -7.20 -19.68
CA LEU A 110 -12.07 -6.74 -18.51
C LEU A 110 -12.82 -7.88 -17.79
N PRO A 111 -13.50 -8.83 -18.49
CA PRO A 111 -14.10 -9.98 -17.80
C PRO A 111 -13.07 -10.85 -17.06
N GLY A 112 -11.86 -11.01 -17.63
CA GLY A 112 -10.77 -11.75 -16.98
C GLY A 112 -10.27 -11.04 -15.71
N ALA A 113 -10.12 -9.72 -15.75
CA ALA A 113 -9.77 -8.92 -14.56
C ALA A 113 -10.85 -9.00 -13.48
N ILE A 114 -12.13 -8.90 -13.85
CA ILE A 114 -13.26 -9.03 -12.92
C ILE A 114 -13.29 -10.43 -12.29
N ALA A 115 -13.12 -11.49 -13.09
CA ALA A 115 -13.08 -12.85 -12.57
C ALA A 115 -11.92 -13.08 -11.58
N TRP A 116 -10.75 -12.50 -11.86
CA TRP A 116 -9.60 -12.52 -10.96
C TRP A 116 -9.88 -11.79 -9.65
N PHE A 117 -10.40 -10.56 -9.73
CA PHE A 117 -10.83 -9.80 -8.55
C PHE A 117 -11.83 -10.58 -7.69
N LEU A 118 -12.93 -11.07 -8.30
CA LEU A 118 -13.97 -11.78 -7.58
C LEU A 118 -13.45 -13.06 -6.93
N GLY A 119 -12.59 -13.82 -7.62
CA GLY A 119 -11.99 -15.04 -7.08
C GLY A 119 -11.20 -14.75 -5.79
N TRP A 120 -10.32 -13.76 -5.82
CA TRP A 120 -9.53 -13.38 -4.66
C TRP A 120 -10.35 -12.69 -3.57
N ALA A 121 -11.34 -11.87 -3.93
CA ALA A 121 -12.26 -11.24 -2.99
C ALA A 121 -13.08 -12.28 -2.20
N VAL A 122 -13.54 -13.35 -2.85
CA VAL A 122 -14.26 -14.46 -2.18
C VAL A 122 -13.34 -15.20 -1.21
N VAL A 123 -12.11 -15.52 -1.62
CA VAL A 123 -11.12 -16.16 -0.75
C VAL A 123 -10.83 -15.28 0.47
N ALA A 124 -10.57 -13.98 0.23
CA ALA A 124 -10.32 -13.02 1.30
C ALA A 124 -11.52 -12.90 2.25
N PHE A 125 -12.74 -12.79 1.71
CA PHE A 125 -13.97 -12.61 2.50
C PHE A 125 -14.25 -13.83 3.40
N ILE A 126 -14.19 -15.03 2.84
CA ILE A 126 -14.43 -16.27 3.60
C ILE A 126 -13.39 -16.42 4.72
N GLY A 127 -12.11 -16.22 4.39
CA GLY A 127 -11.04 -16.32 5.37
C GLY A 127 -11.07 -15.21 6.43
N ALA A 128 -11.39 -13.97 6.03
CA ALA A 128 -11.57 -12.85 6.96
C ALA A 128 -12.72 -13.10 7.92
N TYR A 129 -13.86 -13.59 7.42
CA TYR A 129 -15.01 -13.95 8.25
C TYR A 129 -14.68 -15.09 9.23
N ALA A 130 -13.93 -16.08 8.78
CA ALA A 130 -13.48 -17.19 9.64
C ALA A 130 -12.51 -16.74 10.74
N LEU A 131 -11.67 -15.72 10.49
CA LEU A 131 -10.81 -15.12 11.52
C LEU A 131 -11.64 -14.30 12.52
N ASN A 132 -12.42 -13.36 12.03
CA ASN A 132 -13.34 -12.52 12.81
C ASN A 132 -14.33 -11.82 11.85
N PRO A 133 -15.65 -11.82 12.12
CA PRO A 133 -16.63 -11.13 11.28
C PRO A 133 -16.30 -9.65 11.02
N VAL A 134 -15.65 -8.95 11.97
CA VAL A 134 -15.21 -7.56 11.80
C VAL A 134 -14.19 -7.45 10.66
N CYS A 135 -13.31 -8.45 10.48
CA CYS A 135 -12.36 -8.46 9.37
C CYS A 135 -13.06 -8.47 7.99
N ALA A 136 -14.14 -9.22 7.86
CA ALA A 136 -14.94 -9.26 6.63
C ALA A 136 -15.63 -7.90 6.36
N VAL A 137 -16.16 -7.26 7.40
CA VAL A 137 -16.73 -5.91 7.29
C VAL A 137 -15.67 -4.90 6.85
N LEU A 138 -14.46 -4.95 7.45
CA LEU A 138 -13.35 -4.07 7.07
C LEU A 138 -12.88 -4.30 5.64
N LEU A 139 -12.88 -5.55 5.16
CA LEU A 139 -12.56 -5.86 3.76
C LEU A 139 -13.57 -5.24 2.79
N VAL A 140 -14.88 -5.39 3.07
CA VAL A 140 -15.94 -4.79 2.24
C VAL A 140 -15.84 -3.27 2.27
N LEU A 141 -15.62 -2.67 3.45
CA LEU A 141 -15.38 -1.23 3.58
C LEU A 141 -14.17 -0.79 2.76
N GLY A 142 -13.08 -1.57 2.77
CA GLY A 142 -11.89 -1.32 1.96
C GLY A 142 -12.21 -1.27 0.46
N CYS A 143 -12.96 -2.23 -0.06
CA CYS A 143 -13.38 -2.24 -1.46
C CYS A 143 -14.27 -1.03 -1.81
N VAL A 144 -15.17 -0.63 -0.92
CA VAL A 144 -16.03 0.55 -1.11
C VAL A 144 -15.20 1.83 -1.12
N LEU A 145 -14.31 2.00 -0.15
CA LEU A 145 -13.44 3.17 -0.06
C LEU A 145 -12.44 3.24 -1.23
N GLU A 146 -11.88 2.10 -1.65
CA GLU A 146 -10.99 2.05 -2.82
C GLU A 146 -11.73 2.48 -4.09
N THR A 147 -12.97 1.99 -4.29
CA THR A 147 -13.81 2.43 -5.41
C THR A 147 -14.07 3.94 -5.33
N ALA A 148 -14.38 4.47 -4.15
CA ALA A 148 -14.57 5.91 -3.95
C ALA A 148 -13.29 6.71 -4.25
N TYR A 149 -12.12 6.20 -3.80
CA TYR A 149 -10.81 6.79 -4.10
C TYR A 149 -10.59 6.94 -5.60
N CYS A 150 -10.82 5.88 -6.38
CA CYS A 150 -10.69 5.91 -7.85
C CYS A 150 -11.66 6.90 -8.50
N LEU A 151 -12.95 6.84 -8.13
CA LEU A 151 -13.98 7.72 -8.71
C LEU A 151 -13.76 9.20 -8.41
N LEU A 152 -13.07 9.53 -7.34
CA LEU A 152 -12.76 10.91 -6.95
C LEU A 152 -11.51 11.48 -7.64
N LEU A 153 -10.86 10.75 -8.54
CA LEU A 153 -9.62 11.15 -9.22
C LEU A 153 -9.72 12.55 -9.86
N THR A 154 -10.80 12.86 -10.56
CA THR A 154 -11.02 14.15 -11.21
C THR A 154 -11.79 15.15 -10.35
N VAL A 155 -12.22 14.77 -9.15
CA VAL A 155 -13.06 15.58 -8.26
C VAL A 155 -12.22 16.32 -7.22
N THR A 156 -11.34 15.60 -6.50
CA THR A 156 -10.59 16.20 -5.39
C THR A 156 -9.29 15.47 -5.08
N HIS A 157 -8.25 16.23 -4.73
CA HIS A 157 -6.99 15.70 -4.22
C HIS A 157 -7.13 15.09 -2.82
N LEU A 158 -8.20 15.43 -2.07
CA LEU A 158 -8.47 14.84 -0.76
C LEU A 158 -8.82 13.35 -0.84
N ARG A 159 -8.97 12.78 -2.04
CA ARG A 159 -9.06 11.33 -2.24
C ARG A 159 -7.88 10.58 -1.59
N ALA A 160 -6.70 11.21 -1.49
CA ALA A 160 -5.55 10.63 -0.81
C ALA A 160 -5.82 10.30 0.67
N LEU A 161 -6.73 11.03 1.34
CA LEU A 161 -7.15 10.70 2.72
C LEU A 161 -7.94 9.38 2.75
N ILE A 162 -8.74 9.11 1.72
CA ILE A 162 -9.47 7.84 1.57
C ILE A 162 -8.47 6.71 1.36
N ASN A 163 -7.45 6.91 0.51
CA ASN A 163 -6.41 5.90 0.31
C ASN A 163 -5.63 5.58 1.58
N GLY A 164 -5.27 6.59 2.37
CA GLY A 164 -4.65 6.39 3.68
C GLY A 164 -5.52 5.55 4.63
N LEU A 165 -6.85 5.73 4.60
CA LEU A 165 -7.78 4.89 5.36
C LEU A 165 -7.85 3.47 4.81
N VAL A 166 -7.96 3.29 3.49
CA VAL A 166 -7.96 1.96 2.84
C VAL A 166 -6.75 1.15 3.29
N LYS A 167 -5.56 1.77 3.26
CA LYS A 167 -4.32 1.10 3.66
C LYS A 167 -4.32 0.70 5.13
N ALA A 168 -4.94 1.48 6.00
CA ALA A 168 -5.04 1.18 7.42
C ALA A 168 -6.01 0.03 7.75
N LEU A 169 -6.96 -0.30 6.86
CA LEU A 169 -7.97 -1.35 7.13
C LEU A 169 -7.36 -2.75 7.23
N GLY A 170 -6.30 -3.06 6.49
CA GLY A 170 -5.58 -4.33 6.60
C GLY A 170 -4.97 -4.56 7.99
N PRO A 171 -4.14 -3.63 8.49
CA PRO A 171 -3.65 -3.64 9.87
C PRO A 171 -4.75 -3.65 10.94
N LEU A 172 -5.83 -2.89 10.75
CA LEU A 172 -7.00 -2.94 11.63
C LEU A 172 -7.62 -4.33 11.69
N ALA A 173 -7.87 -4.96 10.53
CA ALA A 173 -8.41 -6.31 10.46
C ALA A 173 -7.50 -7.32 11.15
N ALA A 174 -6.17 -7.19 11.00
CA ALA A 174 -5.22 -8.06 11.67
C ALA A 174 -5.25 -7.93 13.20
N ALA A 175 -5.48 -6.72 13.74
CA ALA A 175 -5.67 -6.52 15.18
C ALA A 175 -6.91 -7.27 15.69
N TYR A 176 -8.05 -7.16 15.00
CA TYR A 176 -9.30 -7.88 15.34
C TYR A 176 -9.20 -9.39 15.11
N ALA A 177 -8.36 -9.85 14.20
CA ALA A 177 -8.13 -11.27 13.97
C ALA A 177 -7.42 -11.97 15.14
N VAL A 178 -6.65 -11.24 15.95
CA VAL A 178 -5.83 -11.79 17.03
C VAL A 178 -6.31 -11.41 18.43
N VAL A 179 -7.07 -10.32 18.58
CA VAL A 179 -7.67 -9.84 19.83
C VAL A 179 -9.13 -9.49 19.54
N PRO A 180 -10.11 -10.10 20.27
CA PRO A 180 -11.54 -9.85 20.01
C PRO A 180 -11.97 -8.40 20.25
N ASP A 181 -11.38 -7.73 21.23
CA ASP A 181 -11.66 -6.35 21.63
C ASP A 181 -10.35 -5.57 21.80
N PRO A 182 -9.73 -5.10 20.71
CA PRO A 182 -8.50 -4.34 20.76
C PRO A 182 -8.72 -2.95 21.37
N SER A 183 -7.73 -2.44 22.13
CA SER A 183 -7.81 -1.10 22.70
C SER A 183 -8.11 -0.03 21.64
N PRO A 184 -9.13 0.83 21.82
CA PRO A 184 -9.45 1.91 20.89
C PRO A 184 -8.28 2.88 20.67
N TRP A 185 -7.46 3.14 21.71
CA TRP A 185 -6.28 3.99 21.59
C TRP A 185 -5.18 3.36 20.74
N PHE A 186 -5.00 2.04 20.87
CA PHE A 186 -4.09 1.30 19.99
C PHE A 186 -4.58 1.36 18.55
N LEU A 187 -5.86 1.11 18.28
CA LEU A 187 -6.42 1.18 16.94
C LEU A 187 -6.30 2.58 16.34
N ALA A 188 -6.57 3.63 17.12
CA ALA A 188 -6.42 5.00 16.66
C ALA A 188 -4.95 5.34 16.30
N GLY A 189 -4.01 4.94 17.16
CA GLY A 189 -2.58 5.10 16.90
C GLY A 189 -2.11 4.32 15.67
N LEU A 190 -2.58 3.08 15.51
CA LEU A 190 -2.28 2.22 14.36
C LEU A 190 -2.78 2.84 13.06
N VAL A 191 -4.04 3.30 13.04
CA VAL A 191 -4.63 3.98 11.87
C VAL A 191 -3.83 5.25 11.54
N ALA A 192 -3.54 6.08 12.53
CA ALA A 192 -2.80 7.33 12.31
C ALA A 192 -1.38 7.07 11.78
N TRP A 193 -0.69 6.04 12.30
CA TRP A 193 0.63 5.62 11.86
C TRP A 193 0.64 5.21 10.39
N VAL A 194 -0.24 4.27 10.03
CA VAL A 194 -0.33 3.75 8.65
C VAL A 194 -0.84 4.81 7.68
N PHE A 195 -1.84 5.59 8.08
CA PHE A 195 -2.40 6.69 7.29
C PHE A 195 -1.34 7.73 6.91
N ALA A 196 -0.55 8.17 7.89
CA ALA A 196 0.50 9.15 7.65
C ALA A 196 1.62 8.59 6.74
N TRP A 197 2.02 7.33 6.97
CA TRP A 197 2.99 6.64 6.13
C TRP A 197 2.48 6.48 4.69
N GLU A 198 1.24 6.03 4.52
CA GLU A 198 0.66 5.81 3.18
C GLU A 198 0.62 7.10 2.37
N ILE A 199 0.09 8.19 2.94
CA ILE A 199 -0.03 9.43 2.17
C ILE A 199 1.36 10.03 1.90
N GLY A 200 2.24 10.08 2.90
CA GLY A 200 3.56 10.70 2.78
C GLY A 200 4.56 9.90 1.98
N GLY A 201 4.56 8.57 2.14
CA GLY A 201 5.56 7.68 1.59
C GLY A 201 5.14 6.92 0.32
N GLN A 202 3.84 6.79 0.07
CA GLN A 202 3.30 6.02 -1.04
C GLN A 202 2.48 6.90 -1.99
N ASN A 203 1.37 7.48 -1.52
CA ASN A 203 0.41 8.17 -2.39
C ASN A 203 1.01 9.41 -3.07
N ILE A 204 1.63 10.33 -2.31
CA ILE A 204 2.25 11.53 -2.89
C ILE A 204 3.36 11.17 -3.88
N PRO A 205 4.34 10.29 -3.56
CA PRO A 205 5.39 9.93 -4.52
C PRO A 205 4.88 9.13 -5.72
N ALA A 206 3.83 8.31 -5.59
CA ALA A 206 3.22 7.60 -6.71
C ALA A 206 2.56 8.56 -7.70
N ASP A 207 1.75 9.51 -7.20
CA ASP A 207 1.10 10.54 -8.01
C ASP A 207 2.10 11.54 -8.62
N TRP A 208 3.33 11.62 -8.10
CA TRP A 208 4.35 12.58 -8.54
C TRP A 208 4.74 12.39 -9.99
N HIS A 209 5.04 11.17 -10.34
CA HIS A 209 5.51 10.79 -11.67
C HIS A 209 4.44 11.03 -12.76
N ASP A 210 3.18 10.88 -12.39
CA ASP A 210 2.05 11.03 -13.30
C ASP A 210 1.50 12.47 -13.36
N ALA A 211 1.98 13.38 -12.50
CA ALA A 211 1.39 14.69 -12.29
C ALA A 211 1.25 15.55 -13.56
N SER A 212 2.19 15.47 -14.51
CA SER A 212 2.11 16.18 -15.78
C SER A 212 0.99 15.63 -16.68
N ARG A 213 0.80 14.31 -16.70
CA ARG A 213 -0.27 13.62 -17.42
C ARG A 213 -1.62 13.84 -16.75
N ASP A 214 -1.63 13.76 -15.43
CA ASP A 214 -2.78 14.02 -14.58
C ASP A 214 -3.35 15.42 -14.82
N ALA A 215 -2.49 16.42 -14.91
CA ALA A 215 -2.91 17.80 -15.21
C ALA A 215 -3.61 17.91 -16.59
N ILE A 216 -3.13 17.18 -17.61
CA ILE A 216 -3.72 17.17 -18.96
C ILE A 216 -5.09 16.46 -18.96
N THR A 217 -5.21 15.36 -18.21
CA THR A 217 -6.44 14.54 -18.16
C THR A 217 -7.45 15.05 -17.13
N GLY A 218 -7.12 16.12 -16.39
CA GLY A 218 -7.97 16.73 -15.37
C GLY A 218 -8.00 15.98 -14.05
N ALA A 219 -7.06 15.07 -13.82
CA ALA A 219 -6.91 14.39 -12.53
C ALA A 219 -6.44 15.38 -11.45
N ARG A 220 -6.99 15.26 -10.25
CA ARG A 220 -6.74 16.17 -9.12
C ARG A 220 -5.95 15.46 -8.04
N THR A 221 -4.70 15.14 -8.34
CA THR A 221 -3.76 14.53 -7.40
C THR A 221 -3.10 15.57 -6.50
N MET A 222 -2.46 15.14 -5.40
CA MET A 222 -1.77 16.05 -4.46
C MET A 222 -0.70 16.90 -5.17
N PRO A 223 0.21 16.36 -6.00
CA PRO A 223 1.20 17.15 -6.72
C PRO A 223 0.58 18.14 -7.71
N VAL A 224 -0.53 17.78 -8.38
CA VAL A 224 -1.22 18.65 -9.35
C VAL A 224 -1.87 19.84 -8.66
N VAL A 225 -2.57 19.62 -7.54
CA VAL A 225 -3.38 20.68 -6.90
C VAL A 225 -2.54 21.55 -5.96
N LEU A 226 -1.66 20.96 -5.18
CA LEU A 226 -0.82 21.70 -4.22
C LEU A 226 0.45 22.25 -4.85
N GLY A 227 0.86 21.70 -5.99
CA GLY A 227 2.17 21.91 -6.60
C GLY A 227 3.26 21.09 -5.90
N TYR A 228 4.31 20.76 -6.64
CA TYR A 228 5.40 19.90 -6.19
C TYR A 228 6.03 20.33 -4.86
N ALA A 229 6.31 21.63 -4.68
CA ALA A 229 6.97 22.13 -3.47
C ALA A 229 6.14 21.99 -2.18
N ARG A 230 4.79 22.07 -2.27
CA ARG A 230 3.93 21.87 -1.10
C ARG A 230 3.67 20.38 -0.86
N ALA A 231 3.48 19.61 -1.93
CA ALA A 231 3.27 18.17 -1.84
C ALA A 231 4.49 17.46 -1.22
N SER A 232 5.73 17.82 -1.62
CA SER A 232 6.94 17.23 -1.04
C SER A 232 7.13 17.59 0.44
N ARG A 233 6.86 18.84 0.83
CA ARG A 233 6.90 19.25 2.25
C ARG A 233 5.85 18.50 3.08
N LEU A 234 4.64 18.31 2.53
CA LEU A 234 3.61 17.52 3.18
C LEU A 234 4.05 16.07 3.37
N ALA A 235 4.70 15.46 2.38
CA ALA A 235 5.25 14.11 2.48
C ALA A 235 6.28 14.01 3.62
N VAL A 236 7.22 14.97 3.74
CA VAL A 236 8.19 15.02 4.85
C VAL A 236 7.48 15.10 6.20
N VAL A 237 6.49 15.99 6.35
CA VAL A 237 5.74 16.15 7.62
C VAL A 237 5.00 14.87 7.99
N LEU A 238 4.29 14.25 7.03
CA LEU A 238 3.53 13.02 7.27
C LEU A 238 4.45 11.85 7.65
N LEU A 239 5.60 11.72 6.99
CA LEU A 239 6.58 10.70 7.34
C LEU A 239 7.19 10.93 8.72
N ALA A 240 7.48 12.18 9.10
CA ALA A 240 7.92 12.50 10.45
C ALA A 240 6.85 12.16 11.49
N VAL A 241 5.59 12.47 11.23
CA VAL A 241 4.44 12.08 12.08
C VAL A 241 4.34 10.55 12.19
N SER A 242 4.44 9.82 11.07
CA SER A 242 4.43 8.36 11.09
C SER A 242 5.56 7.77 11.94
N LEU A 243 6.78 8.29 11.81
CA LEU A 243 7.93 7.88 12.65
C LEU A 243 7.67 8.15 14.13
N ILE A 244 7.16 9.32 14.48
CA ILE A 244 6.84 9.69 15.88
C ILE A 244 5.76 8.75 16.43
N LEU A 245 4.71 8.46 15.67
CA LEU A 245 3.62 7.57 16.09
C LEU A 245 4.06 6.12 16.25
N SER A 246 5.06 5.66 15.50
CA SER A 246 5.59 4.30 15.65
C SER A 246 6.23 4.07 17.03
N VAL A 247 6.80 5.10 17.65
CA VAL A 247 7.49 4.99 18.94
C VAL A 247 6.54 4.52 20.06
N PRO A 248 5.41 5.21 20.36
CA PRO A 248 4.49 4.74 21.40
C PRO A 248 3.82 3.40 21.02
N LEU A 249 3.54 3.14 19.75
CA LEU A 249 3.00 1.84 19.31
C LEU A 249 3.93 0.68 19.66
N LEU A 250 5.24 0.85 19.48
CA LEU A 250 6.25 -0.12 19.85
C LEU A 250 6.47 -0.19 21.36
N ALA A 251 6.67 0.96 22.02
CA ALA A 251 7.04 1.04 23.42
C ALA A 251 5.91 0.61 24.38
N LEU A 252 4.64 0.86 24.01
CA LEU A 252 3.47 0.52 24.81
C LEU A 252 2.83 -0.79 24.43
N SER A 253 3.40 -1.50 23.43
CA SER A 253 2.90 -2.80 23.03
C SER A 253 3.08 -3.84 24.13
N PRO A 254 2.06 -4.70 24.36
CA PRO A 254 2.20 -5.83 25.28
C PRO A 254 3.28 -6.85 24.84
N LEU A 255 3.87 -6.69 23.65
CA LEU A 255 5.04 -7.47 23.21
C LEU A 255 6.30 -7.21 24.03
N GLY A 256 6.36 -6.08 24.78
CA GLY A 256 7.52 -5.76 25.61
C GLY A 256 8.76 -5.40 24.81
N VAL A 257 8.60 -4.66 23.70
CA VAL A 257 9.71 -4.25 22.84
C VAL A 257 10.70 -3.41 23.63
N SER A 258 11.94 -3.88 23.75
CA SER A 258 12.98 -3.18 24.54
C SER A 258 13.34 -1.81 23.96
N ALA A 259 13.75 -0.88 24.82
CA ALA A 259 14.11 0.49 24.40
C ALA A 259 15.18 0.53 23.27
N PRO A 260 16.23 -0.32 23.26
CA PRO A 260 17.16 -0.37 22.13
C PRO A 260 16.50 -0.76 20.80
N LEU A 261 15.52 -1.67 20.83
CA LEU A 261 14.78 -2.10 19.62
C LEU A 261 13.81 -1.01 19.15
N VAL A 262 13.14 -0.30 20.07
CA VAL A 262 12.33 0.89 19.72
C VAL A 262 13.21 1.95 19.05
N LEU A 263 14.39 2.22 19.61
CA LEU A 263 15.35 3.16 19.04
C LEU A 263 15.85 2.70 17.66
N ALA A 264 16.17 1.42 17.51
CA ALA A 264 16.60 0.84 16.24
C ALA A 264 15.51 0.97 15.15
N ALA A 265 14.23 0.71 15.48
CA ALA A 265 13.12 0.91 14.57
C ALA A 265 12.95 2.39 14.17
N GLY A 266 13.04 3.30 15.15
CA GLY A 266 12.93 4.75 14.91
C GLY A 266 14.08 5.28 14.04
N LEU A 267 15.33 4.98 14.39
CA LEU A 267 16.50 5.41 13.63
C LEU A 267 16.58 4.75 12.25
N GLY A 268 16.31 3.44 12.17
CA GLY A 268 16.27 2.71 10.90
C GLY A 268 15.18 3.23 9.98
N GLY A 269 13.98 3.48 10.52
CA GLY A 269 12.88 4.09 9.79
C GLY A 269 13.23 5.51 9.32
N ALA A 270 13.77 6.35 10.19
CA ALA A 270 14.21 7.70 9.84
C ALA A 270 15.28 7.69 8.73
N TRP A 271 16.28 6.82 8.85
CA TRP A 271 17.29 6.64 7.81
C TRP A 271 16.70 6.17 6.47
N LEU A 272 15.67 5.34 6.52
CA LEU A 272 15.06 4.78 5.33
C LEU A 272 14.23 5.83 4.58
N VAL A 273 13.40 6.62 5.27
CA VAL A 273 12.40 7.47 4.60
C VAL A 273 12.73 8.97 4.58
N LEU A 274 13.45 9.51 5.58
CA LEU A 274 13.70 10.95 5.63
C LEU A 274 14.70 11.45 4.59
N PRO A 275 15.84 10.79 4.33
CA PRO A 275 16.78 11.29 3.31
C PRO A 275 16.14 11.44 1.93
N PRO A 276 15.45 10.43 1.35
CA PRO A 276 14.81 10.60 0.05
C PRO A 276 13.67 11.63 0.08
N ALA A 277 12.90 11.73 1.18
CA ALA A 277 11.85 12.74 1.32
C ALA A 277 12.41 14.17 1.35
N LEU A 278 13.49 14.40 2.10
CA LEU A 278 14.17 15.70 2.16
C LEU A 278 14.83 16.05 0.82
N THR A 279 15.45 15.07 0.15
CA THR A 279 16.02 15.29 -1.18
C THR A 279 14.93 15.62 -2.19
N LEU A 280 13.80 14.90 -2.17
CA LEU A 280 12.64 15.22 -3.00
C LEU A 280 12.15 16.65 -2.75
N ALA A 281 12.05 17.08 -1.49
CA ALA A 281 11.62 18.43 -1.15
C ALA A 281 12.62 19.52 -1.60
N ALA A 282 13.90 19.18 -1.71
CA ALA A 282 14.94 20.10 -2.15
C ALA A 282 15.10 20.17 -3.67
N THR A 283 14.99 19.04 -4.37
CA THR A 283 15.28 18.93 -5.82
C THR A 283 14.02 18.94 -6.68
N LEU A 284 12.89 18.43 -6.16
CA LEU A 284 11.62 18.23 -6.88
C LEU A 284 11.75 17.27 -8.09
N GLU A 285 12.73 16.37 -8.09
CA GLU A 285 13.02 15.47 -9.19
C GLU A 285 12.22 14.17 -9.11
N ASP A 286 11.72 13.68 -10.25
CA ASP A 286 10.96 12.42 -10.36
C ASP A 286 11.73 11.20 -9.84
N ALA A 287 13.05 11.15 -10.06
CA ALA A 287 13.90 10.09 -9.57
C ALA A 287 13.90 10.00 -8.03
N GLN A 288 13.79 11.15 -7.34
CA GLN A 288 13.71 11.19 -5.87
C GLN A 288 12.34 10.76 -5.36
N ALA A 289 11.27 11.04 -6.10
CA ALA A 289 9.93 10.53 -5.78
C ALA A 289 9.91 8.99 -5.87
N ALA A 290 10.47 8.41 -6.93
CA ALA A 290 10.60 6.96 -7.08
C ALA A 290 11.47 6.33 -5.97
N ALA A 291 12.59 6.98 -5.61
CA ALA A 291 13.44 6.53 -4.51
C ALA A 291 12.71 6.58 -3.17
N LEU A 292 11.93 7.63 -2.91
CA LEU A 292 11.10 7.74 -1.70
C LEU A 292 10.05 6.63 -1.65
N PHE A 293 9.30 6.41 -2.73
CA PHE A 293 8.29 5.35 -2.82
C PHE A 293 8.89 3.97 -2.49
N ASN A 294 9.98 3.60 -3.17
CA ASN A 294 10.63 2.30 -2.98
C ASN A 294 11.14 2.10 -1.54
N ARG A 295 11.74 3.12 -0.95
CA ARG A 295 12.24 3.03 0.43
C ARG A 295 11.11 3.05 1.45
N ALA A 296 10.09 3.87 1.24
CA ALA A 296 8.94 3.91 2.13
C ALA A 296 8.15 2.59 2.09
N SER A 297 8.07 1.90 0.95
CA SER A 297 7.47 0.55 0.85
C SER A 297 8.15 -0.48 1.76
N ALA A 298 9.46 -0.33 2.02
CA ALA A 298 10.21 -1.23 2.90
C ALA A 298 10.08 -0.87 4.40
N TYR A 299 9.54 0.30 4.76
CA TYR A 299 9.48 0.75 6.15
C TYR A 299 8.65 -0.17 7.07
N PRO A 300 7.44 -0.61 6.72
CA PRO A 300 6.71 -1.57 7.56
C PRO A 300 7.44 -2.92 7.71
N ALA A 301 8.16 -3.36 6.68
CA ALA A 301 8.97 -4.58 6.74
C ALA A 301 10.15 -4.44 7.70
N LEU A 302 10.79 -3.26 7.77
CA LEU A 302 11.81 -2.94 8.78
C LEU A 302 11.22 -3.03 10.20
N VAL A 303 10.06 -2.43 10.43
CA VAL A 303 9.38 -2.51 11.74
C VAL A 303 9.06 -3.96 12.09
N LEU A 304 8.53 -4.74 11.13
CA LEU A 304 8.27 -6.17 11.32
C LEU A 304 9.53 -6.94 11.70
N ALA A 305 10.66 -6.68 11.03
CA ALA A 305 11.93 -7.32 11.36
C ALA A 305 12.36 -7.04 12.80
N VAL A 306 12.20 -5.80 13.28
CA VAL A 306 12.48 -5.44 14.69
C VAL A 306 11.55 -6.19 15.65
N LEU A 307 10.25 -6.32 15.31
CA LEU A 307 9.29 -7.07 16.12
C LEU A 307 9.62 -8.57 16.19
N VAL A 308 10.08 -9.15 15.08
CA VAL A 308 10.57 -10.55 15.07
C VAL A 308 11.79 -10.69 15.95
N VAL A 309 12.74 -9.76 15.93
CA VAL A 309 13.88 -9.77 16.88
C VAL A 309 13.40 -9.66 18.32
N ALA A 310 12.43 -8.78 18.61
CA ALA A 310 11.85 -8.67 19.96
C ALA A 310 11.23 -10.00 20.44
N LEU A 311 10.51 -10.70 19.56
CA LEU A 311 9.95 -12.04 19.84
C LEU A 311 11.01 -13.11 20.15
N LEU A 312 12.19 -13.01 19.52
CA LEU A 312 13.25 -14.02 19.67
C LEU A 312 14.16 -13.73 20.88
N THR A 313 14.15 -12.51 21.39
CA THR A 313 15.04 -12.06 22.48
C THR A 313 14.32 -11.81 23.81
N GLY A 314 12.99 -11.76 23.82
CA GLY A 314 12.14 -11.63 25.02
C GLY A 314 11.63 -12.98 25.43
#